data_43ba8c64de5379691efaff772eb70575
#
_entry.id   43ba8c64de5379691efaff772eb70575
#
_cell.length_a   1.000
_cell.length_b   1.000
_cell.length_c   1.000
_cell.angle_alpha   90.00
_cell.angle_beta   90.00
_cell.angle_gamma   90.00
#
_symmetry.space_group_name_H-M   'P 1'
#
loop_
_entity.id
_entity.type
_entity.pdbx_description
1 polymer ?
#
loop_
_entity_poly.entity_id
_entity_poly.type
_entity_poly.pdbx_seq_one_letter_code
_entity_poly.pdbx_strand_id
1 'polypeptide(L)'
;MSENKTLTNKNDLTQGDIVRKLILFFLPVAAGTIFQQLYNAVDGIVVSKFVGTAALAAVGGSSANIINVLVGFFVALTNGAAIIIAQLYGAKNDEGLSRATNASLAMCGVISIGLTVIGLIGSPTFLVWLKTPADTIEGSITYLRIYFCGVFFSLIFNMGSGILRAVGDSKRPFYYLLVCAGLNIVLDLLFVIAFDMGVAGVAWATVISQVLSAVLVIIRMSKPGTAYRIDFRKIRFDEEYIPRMLRVGIPAGFQNSMYSVSNMIIQVGVNTLGTATVAAWSLSGKLDGFYWSTINAAGTAVMSFVGQNYGARKYDRIKECVKKGLIIFCTMTVCFSVIILVVGRSAFAMFTDDVEVQRLAYQVCLYFVPVYILWSVNEIISGTLRGAGDAIIPTAICGAGIAGFRVIWIIFIFPFFGNLLGLSICYPISWAITMVGLIWRYKGGKWLNKE
;
A
#
# COMPACT_ATOMS: atom_id res chain seq x y z
N MET A 1 -10.41 -47.74 6.67
CA MET A 1 -9.79 -46.72 7.51
C MET A 1 -8.69 -46.08 6.71
N SER A 2 -8.97 -44.99 6.00
CA SER A 2 -7.97 -44.24 5.24
C SER A 2 -7.33 -43.22 6.19
N GLU A 3 -6.04 -43.36 6.43
CA GLU A 3 -5.22 -42.35 7.12
C GLU A 3 -5.34 -41.00 6.39
N ASN A 4 -6.14 -40.12 6.95
CA ASN A 4 -6.16 -38.73 6.60
C ASN A 4 -4.81 -38.14 7.06
N LYS A 5 -3.77 -38.22 6.23
CA LYS A 5 -2.57 -37.42 6.35
C LYS A 5 -3.02 -35.96 6.23
N THR A 6 -3.33 -35.34 7.34
CA THR A 6 -3.40 -33.88 7.49
C THR A 6 -2.03 -33.33 7.12
N LEU A 7 -1.84 -33.05 5.83
CA LEU A 7 -0.76 -32.19 5.37
C LEU A 7 -0.89 -30.90 6.17
N THR A 8 -0.06 -30.74 7.19
CA THR A 8 0.07 -29.49 7.92
C THR A 8 0.37 -28.42 6.89
N ASN A 9 -0.66 -27.68 6.51
CA ASN A 9 -0.55 -26.66 5.47
C ASN A 9 0.45 -25.61 5.96
N LYS A 10 1.66 -25.58 5.37
CA LYS A 10 2.74 -24.66 5.78
C LYS A 10 2.27 -23.21 5.88
N ASN A 11 1.20 -22.88 5.17
CA ASN A 11 0.63 -21.56 5.08
C ASN A 11 -0.47 -21.26 6.13
N ASP A 12 -0.89 -22.25 6.92
CA ASP A 12 -1.89 -22.06 7.99
C ASP A 12 -1.29 -21.24 9.15
N LEU A 13 -1.80 -20.01 9.33
CA LEU A 13 -1.36 -19.09 10.39
C LEU A 13 -2.06 -19.35 11.73
N THR A 14 -3.04 -20.27 11.75
CA THR A 14 -3.79 -20.59 12.98
C THR A 14 -3.07 -21.58 13.91
N GLN A 15 -1.92 -22.11 13.48
CA GLN A 15 -1.15 -23.13 14.22
C GLN A 15 0.36 -22.80 14.20
N GLY A 16 1.12 -23.41 15.10
CA GLY A 16 2.58 -23.28 15.18
C GLY A 16 3.07 -22.01 15.85
N ASP A 17 4.39 -21.78 15.87
CA ASP A 17 5.00 -20.62 16.50
C ASP A 17 4.62 -19.31 15.79
N ILE A 18 4.16 -18.34 16.56
CA ILE A 18 3.64 -17.05 16.06
C ILE A 18 4.77 -16.20 15.46
N VAL A 19 5.90 -16.11 16.16
CA VAL A 19 7.02 -15.26 15.75
C VAL A 19 7.58 -15.72 14.41
N ARG A 20 7.85 -17.05 14.32
CA ARG A 20 8.37 -17.65 13.10
C ARG A 20 7.42 -17.47 11.92
N LYS A 21 6.12 -17.70 12.13
CA LYS A 21 5.12 -17.55 11.07
C LYS A 21 4.93 -16.10 10.63
N LEU A 22 4.92 -15.19 11.60
CA LEU A 22 4.79 -13.76 11.32
C LEU A 22 5.98 -13.24 10.51
N ILE A 23 7.21 -13.59 10.89
CA ILE A 23 8.44 -13.19 10.19
C ILE A 23 8.49 -13.84 8.80
N LEU A 24 8.23 -15.14 8.67
CA LEU A 24 8.26 -15.84 7.38
C LEU A 24 7.19 -15.33 6.39
N PHE A 25 6.08 -14.82 6.91
CA PHE A 25 5.06 -14.19 6.10
C PHE A 25 5.42 -12.74 5.74
N PHE A 26 5.94 -11.99 6.70
CA PHE A 26 6.32 -10.59 6.55
C PHE A 26 7.46 -10.41 5.53
N LEU A 27 8.53 -11.21 5.60
CA LEU A 27 9.72 -11.02 4.77
C LEU A 27 9.44 -10.97 3.26
N PRO A 28 8.66 -11.89 2.65
CA PRO A 28 8.34 -11.79 1.23
C PRO A 28 7.48 -10.56 0.89
N VAL A 29 6.58 -10.16 1.79
CA VAL A 29 5.75 -8.96 1.58
C VAL A 29 6.60 -7.70 1.62
N ALA A 30 7.48 -7.57 2.63
CA ALA A 30 8.39 -6.43 2.76
C ALA A 30 9.39 -6.37 1.58
N ALA A 31 9.98 -7.50 1.22
CA ALA A 31 10.85 -7.57 0.05
C ALA A 31 10.11 -7.15 -1.23
N GLY A 32 8.85 -7.58 -1.41
CA GLY A 32 8.03 -7.18 -2.55
C GLY A 32 7.77 -5.69 -2.62
N THR A 33 7.41 -5.06 -1.51
CA THR A 33 7.16 -3.60 -1.46
C THR A 33 8.44 -2.78 -1.66
N ILE A 34 9.57 -3.24 -1.12
CA ILE A 34 10.88 -2.60 -1.35
C ILE A 34 11.29 -2.75 -2.82
N PHE A 35 11.14 -3.93 -3.40
CA PHE A 35 11.42 -4.15 -4.83
C PHE A 35 10.53 -3.28 -5.72
N GLN A 36 9.27 -3.08 -5.34
CA GLN A 36 8.37 -2.17 -6.04
C GLN A 36 8.87 -0.72 -6.03
N GLN A 37 9.41 -0.26 -4.90
CA GLN A 37 10.02 1.07 -4.84
C GLN A 37 11.27 1.18 -5.71
N LEU A 38 12.10 0.14 -5.72
CA LEU A 38 13.31 0.12 -6.54
C LEU A 38 12.99 0.13 -8.04
N TYR A 39 12.04 -0.68 -8.51
CA TYR A 39 11.71 -0.67 -9.93
C TYR A 39 11.06 0.65 -10.36
N ASN A 40 10.19 1.27 -9.54
CA ASN A 40 9.65 2.60 -9.82
C ASN A 40 10.76 3.67 -9.94
N ALA A 41 11.83 3.53 -9.14
CA ALA A 41 13.00 4.40 -9.26
C ALA A 41 13.76 4.16 -10.58
N VAL A 42 13.90 2.89 -11.00
CA VAL A 42 14.53 2.52 -12.29
C VAL A 42 13.73 3.07 -13.47
N ASP A 43 12.39 2.92 -13.47
CA ASP A 43 11.51 3.51 -14.48
C ASP A 43 11.74 5.03 -14.59
N GLY A 44 11.77 5.72 -13.44
CA GLY A 44 12.04 7.16 -13.41
C GLY A 44 13.41 7.52 -14.00
N ILE A 45 14.44 6.72 -13.75
CA ILE A 45 15.78 6.92 -14.31
C ILE A 45 15.76 6.69 -15.82
N VAL A 46 15.12 5.63 -16.29
CA VAL A 46 15.00 5.33 -17.75
C VAL A 46 14.29 6.47 -18.45
N VAL A 47 13.13 6.91 -17.93
CA VAL A 47 12.37 8.02 -18.50
C VAL A 47 13.20 9.31 -18.51
N SER A 48 13.81 9.66 -17.38
CA SER A 48 14.59 10.90 -17.26
C SER A 48 15.79 10.94 -18.21
N LYS A 49 16.52 9.81 -18.31
CA LYS A 49 17.78 9.73 -19.05
C LYS A 49 17.58 9.59 -20.57
N PHE A 50 16.57 8.87 -21.01
CA PHE A 50 16.40 8.51 -22.43
C PHE A 50 15.23 9.24 -23.11
N VAL A 51 14.23 9.72 -22.37
CA VAL A 51 13.08 10.46 -22.92
C VAL A 51 13.16 11.95 -22.57
N GLY A 52 13.67 12.27 -21.39
CA GLY A 52 13.88 13.65 -20.94
C GLY A 52 13.05 14.06 -19.72
N THR A 53 13.34 15.25 -19.22
CA THR A 53 12.74 15.79 -17.98
C THR A 53 11.24 16.08 -18.08
N ALA A 54 10.76 16.51 -19.25
CA ALA A 54 9.33 16.73 -19.51
C ALA A 54 8.55 15.41 -19.45
N ALA A 55 9.12 14.31 -19.97
CA ALA A 55 8.53 12.98 -19.88
C ALA A 55 8.51 12.45 -18.45
N LEU A 56 9.58 12.67 -17.67
CA LEU A 56 9.58 12.34 -16.24
C LEU A 56 8.48 13.09 -15.47
N ALA A 57 8.30 14.38 -15.77
CA ALA A 57 7.22 15.16 -15.18
C ALA A 57 5.83 14.69 -15.63
N ALA A 58 5.68 14.24 -16.88
CA ALA A 58 4.44 13.69 -17.41
C ALA A 58 4.04 12.37 -16.72
N VAL A 59 5.00 11.48 -16.44
CA VAL A 59 4.78 10.17 -15.79
C VAL A 59 4.67 10.34 -14.26
N GLY A 60 5.63 11.03 -13.65
CA GLY A 60 5.80 11.09 -12.19
C GLY A 60 5.09 12.27 -11.50
N GLY A 61 4.58 13.24 -12.26
CA GLY A 61 3.94 14.44 -11.72
C GLY A 61 2.44 14.26 -11.43
N SER A 62 1.61 15.03 -12.13
CA SER A 62 0.15 15.01 -11.97
C SER A 62 -0.46 13.63 -12.27
N SER A 63 0.12 12.88 -13.21
CA SER A 63 -0.34 11.54 -13.57
C SER A 63 -0.20 10.57 -12.38
N ALA A 64 0.93 10.58 -11.69
CA ALA A 64 1.14 9.74 -10.50
C ALA A 64 0.15 10.07 -9.37
N ASN A 65 -0.18 11.36 -9.17
CA ASN A 65 -1.17 11.77 -8.18
C ASN A 65 -2.57 11.24 -8.51
N ILE A 66 -3.00 11.32 -9.77
CA ILE A 66 -4.28 10.79 -10.24
C ILE A 66 -4.36 9.28 -10.01
N ILE A 67 -3.30 8.55 -10.40
CA ILE A 67 -3.22 7.10 -10.21
C ILE A 67 -3.27 6.74 -8.73
N ASN A 68 -2.47 7.42 -7.88
CA ASN A 68 -2.43 7.13 -6.44
C ASN A 68 -3.79 7.36 -5.76
N VAL A 69 -4.53 8.39 -6.12
CA VAL A 69 -5.84 8.67 -5.54
C VAL A 69 -6.89 7.69 -6.06
N LEU A 70 -7.03 7.56 -7.38
CA LEU A 70 -8.08 6.71 -7.97
C LEU A 70 -7.77 5.23 -7.77
N VAL A 71 -6.63 4.76 -8.26
CA VAL A 71 -6.29 3.32 -8.21
C VAL A 71 -5.97 2.91 -6.77
N GLY A 72 -5.29 3.75 -6.01
CA GLY A 72 -4.96 3.50 -4.60
C GLY A 72 -6.20 3.28 -3.73
N PHE A 73 -7.30 4.02 -3.96
CA PHE A 73 -8.58 3.77 -3.30
C PHE A 73 -9.08 2.34 -3.55
N PHE A 74 -9.09 1.91 -4.81
CA PHE A 74 -9.61 0.59 -5.18
C PHE A 74 -8.68 -0.55 -4.81
N VAL A 75 -7.36 -0.33 -4.82
CA VAL A 75 -6.38 -1.28 -4.26
C VAL A 75 -6.63 -1.47 -2.76
N ALA A 76 -6.88 -0.40 -2.01
CA ALA A 76 -7.25 -0.51 -0.60
C ALA A 76 -8.60 -1.25 -0.40
N LEU A 77 -9.56 -1.09 -1.33
CA LEU A 77 -10.81 -1.84 -1.33
C LEU A 77 -10.57 -3.37 -1.46
N THR A 78 -9.56 -3.81 -2.24
CA THR A 78 -9.23 -5.24 -2.36
C THR A 78 -8.77 -5.85 -1.03
N ASN A 79 -8.24 -5.05 -0.11
CA ASN A 79 -7.89 -5.52 1.23
C ASN A 79 -9.14 -5.95 2.04
N GLY A 80 -10.30 -5.33 1.80
CA GLY A 80 -11.57 -5.76 2.39
C GLY A 80 -11.94 -7.19 2.01
N ALA A 81 -11.78 -7.53 0.73
CA ALA A 81 -11.99 -8.90 0.26
C ALA A 81 -10.97 -9.87 0.89
N ALA A 82 -9.69 -9.50 0.94
CA ALA A 82 -8.65 -10.32 1.54
C ALA A 82 -8.92 -10.64 3.03
N ILE A 83 -9.48 -9.69 3.79
CA ILE A 83 -9.83 -9.91 5.19
C ILE A 83 -10.96 -10.94 5.32
N ILE A 84 -12.04 -10.81 4.57
CA ILE A 84 -13.16 -11.77 4.61
C ILE A 84 -12.69 -13.17 4.19
N ILE A 85 -11.86 -13.26 3.16
CA ILE A 85 -11.25 -14.50 2.69
C ILE A 85 -10.33 -15.11 3.75
N ALA A 86 -9.53 -14.31 4.45
CA ALA A 86 -8.69 -14.78 5.56
C ALA A 86 -9.53 -15.37 6.70
N GLN A 87 -10.64 -14.72 7.05
CA GLN A 87 -11.56 -15.20 8.09
C GLN A 87 -12.22 -16.52 7.68
N LEU A 88 -12.71 -16.63 6.46
CA LEU A 88 -13.33 -17.86 5.94
C LEU A 88 -12.32 -19.01 5.85
N TYR A 89 -11.08 -18.72 5.44
CA TYR A 89 -10.00 -19.70 5.42
C TYR A 89 -9.67 -20.19 6.83
N GLY A 90 -9.57 -19.28 7.79
CA GLY A 90 -9.35 -19.62 9.20
C GLY A 90 -10.48 -20.42 9.82
N ALA A 91 -11.73 -20.13 9.46
CA ALA A 91 -12.92 -20.86 9.86
C ALA A 91 -13.05 -22.26 9.20
N LYS A 92 -12.18 -22.57 8.22
CA LYS A 92 -12.26 -23.79 7.38
C LYS A 92 -13.60 -23.91 6.64
N ASN A 93 -14.20 -22.79 6.27
CA ASN A 93 -15.43 -22.75 5.49
C ASN A 93 -15.08 -22.70 4.00
N ASP A 94 -14.85 -23.88 3.41
CA ASP A 94 -14.42 -24.02 2.02
C ASP A 94 -15.47 -23.54 1.01
N GLU A 95 -16.76 -23.73 1.31
CA GLU A 95 -17.86 -23.25 0.45
C GLU A 95 -17.91 -21.71 0.44
N GLY A 96 -17.93 -21.10 1.63
CA GLY A 96 -17.90 -19.64 1.76
C GLY A 96 -16.64 -19.04 1.14
N LEU A 97 -15.48 -19.69 1.33
CA LEU A 97 -14.21 -19.29 0.74
C LEU A 97 -14.26 -19.26 -0.80
N SER A 98 -14.82 -20.32 -1.42
CA SER A 98 -15.01 -20.38 -2.87
C SER A 98 -15.97 -19.30 -3.36
N ARG A 99 -17.13 -19.11 -2.71
CA ARG A 99 -18.10 -18.07 -3.03
C ARG A 99 -17.49 -16.68 -2.91
N ALA A 100 -16.81 -16.37 -1.80
CA ALA A 100 -16.16 -15.09 -1.56
C ALA A 100 -15.04 -14.79 -2.58
N THR A 101 -14.23 -15.79 -2.94
CA THR A 101 -13.18 -15.65 -3.95
C THR A 101 -13.76 -15.28 -5.32
N ASN A 102 -14.77 -16.00 -5.78
CA ASN A 102 -15.40 -15.73 -7.08
C ASN A 102 -16.16 -14.39 -7.09
N ALA A 103 -16.84 -14.05 -5.99
CA ALA A 103 -17.51 -12.75 -5.83
C ALA A 103 -16.53 -11.57 -5.83
N SER A 104 -15.35 -11.72 -5.19
CA SER A 104 -14.34 -10.68 -5.19
C SER A 104 -13.78 -10.39 -6.57
N LEU A 105 -13.68 -11.40 -7.44
CA LEU A 105 -13.27 -11.22 -8.83
C LEU A 105 -14.37 -10.55 -9.67
N ALA A 106 -15.64 -10.90 -9.46
CA ALA A 106 -16.76 -10.22 -10.11
C ALA A 106 -16.77 -8.72 -9.74
N MET A 107 -16.63 -8.41 -8.45
CA MET A 107 -16.54 -7.04 -7.96
C MET A 107 -15.35 -6.31 -8.57
N CYS A 108 -14.17 -6.94 -8.59
CA CYS A 108 -12.95 -6.38 -9.18
C CYS A 108 -13.15 -6.08 -10.68
N GLY A 109 -13.79 -6.97 -11.43
CA GLY A 109 -14.10 -6.78 -12.85
C GLY A 109 -14.94 -5.53 -13.10
N VAL A 110 -16.07 -5.37 -12.39
CA VAL A 110 -16.95 -4.19 -12.54
C VAL A 110 -16.23 -2.90 -12.16
N ILE A 111 -15.50 -2.90 -11.04
CA ILE A 111 -14.73 -1.74 -10.61
C ILE A 111 -13.67 -1.36 -11.65
N SER A 112 -12.99 -2.34 -12.22
CA SER A 112 -11.93 -2.10 -13.21
C SER A 112 -12.50 -1.48 -14.49
N ILE A 113 -13.65 -1.96 -14.97
CA ILE A 113 -14.32 -1.40 -16.13
C ILE A 113 -14.70 0.07 -15.86
N GLY A 114 -15.31 0.33 -14.70
CA GLY A 114 -15.64 1.70 -14.28
C GLY A 114 -14.41 2.62 -14.23
N LEU A 115 -13.31 2.16 -13.64
CA LEU A 115 -12.06 2.92 -13.60
C LEU A 115 -11.45 3.14 -14.98
N THR A 116 -11.49 2.16 -15.85
CA THR A 116 -11.03 2.31 -17.24
C THR A 116 -11.81 3.42 -17.94
N VAL A 117 -13.14 3.39 -17.87
CA VAL A 117 -13.99 4.41 -18.49
C VAL A 117 -13.72 5.80 -17.90
N ILE A 118 -13.70 5.91 -16.54
CA ILE A 118 -13.42 7.16 -15.85
C ILE A 118 -12.01 7.68 -16.19
N GLY A 119 -11.02 6.81 -16.25
CA GLY A 119 -9.65 7.19 -16.57
C GLY A 119 -9.47 7.63 -18.03
N LEU A 120 -10.04 6.91 -18.98
CA LEU A 120 -9.94 7.25 -20.41
C LEU A 120 -10.61 8.58 -20.75
N ILE A 121 -11.82 8.81 -20.21
CA ILE A 121 -12.61 10.01 -20.49
C ILE A 121 -12.11 11.17 -19.60
N GLY A 122 -11.86 10.91 -18.33
CA GLY A 122 -11.55 11.93 -17.32
C GLY A 122 -10.11 12.43 -17.33
N SER A 123 -9.13 11.69 -17.92
CA SER A 123 -7.72 12.07 -17.87
C SER A 123 -7.43 13.52 -18.26
N PRO A 124 -7.97 14.07 -19.39
CA PRO A 124 -7.72 15.46 -19.73
C PRO A 124 -8.26 16.44 -18.68
N THR A 125 -9.48 16.20 -18.20
CA THR A 125 -10.16 17.05 -17.22
C THR A 125 -9.41 17.05 -15.88
N PHE A 126 -8.97 15.89 -15.39
CA PHE A 126 -8.22 15.78 -14.14
C PHE A 126 -6.88 16.50 -14.20
N LEU A 127 -6.18 16.41 -15.34
CA LEU A 127 -4.91 17.10 -15.55
C LEU A 127 -5.08 18.63 -15.60
N VAL A 128 -6.14 19.12 -16.21
CA VAL A 128 -6.48 20.56 -16.21
C VAL A 128 -6.81 21.02 -14.78
N TRP A 129 -7.59 20.27 -14.01
CA TRP A 129 -7.88 20.62 -12.61
C TRP A 129 -6.63 20.67 -11.74
N LEU A 130 -5.67 19.80 -12.01
CA LEU A 130 -4.37 19.79 -11.31
C LEU A 130 -3.40 20.86 -11.84
N LYS A 131 -3.83 21.73 -12.79
CA LYS A 131 -3.00 22.78 -13.40
C LYS A 131 -1.68 22.22 -13.94
N THR A 132 -1.76 21.08 -14.64
CA THR A 132 -0.59 20.45 -15.26
C THR A 132 0.01 21.39 -16.30
N PRO A 133 1.35 21.61 -16.31
CA PRO A 133 2.00 22.49 -17.27
C PRO A 133 1.73 22.10 -18.73
N ALA A 134 1.64 23.12 -19.63
CA ALA A 134 1.26 22.91 -21.02
C ALA A 134 2.27 22.03 -21.79
N ASP A 135 3.54 22.07 -21.42
CA ASP A 135 4.63 21.27 -22.01
C ASP A 135 4.58 19.79 -21.63
N THR A 136 3.88 19.43 -20.57
CA THR A 136 3.79 18.05 -20.07
C THR A 136 2.41 17.42 -20.21
N ILE A 137 1.36 18.22 -20.44
CA ILE A 137 -0.04 17.76 -20.39
C ILE A 137 -0.35 16.70 -21.44
N GLU A 138 0.18 16.83 -22.67
CA GLU A 138 -0.07 15.89 -23.76
C GLU A 138 0.55 14.51 -23.47
N GLY A 139 1.81 14.51 -22.99
CA GLY A 139 2.47 13.29 -22.52
C GLY A 139 1.74 12.64 -21.35
N SER A 140 1.23 13.45 -20.41
CA SER A 140 0.46 12.98 -19.26
C SER A 140 -0.88 12.34 -19.68
N ILE A 141 -1.59 12.93 -20.66
CA ILE A 141 -2.83 12.35 -21.20
C ILE A 141 -2.55 11.00 -21.86
N THR A 142 -1.52 10.94 -22.69
CA THR A 142 -1.11 9.71 -23.37
C THR A 142 -0.76 8.63 -22.36
N TYR A 143 0.06 8.94 -21.36
CA TYR A 143 0.44 8.01 -20.30
C TYR A 143 -0.78 7.49 -19.53
N LEU A 144 -1.65 8.39 -19.06
CA LEU A 144 -2.82 8.01 -18.27
C LEU A 144 -3.79 7.15 -19.06
N ARG A 145 -4.07 7.49 -20.32
CA ARG A 145 -4.98 6.71 -21.15
C ARG A 145 -4.48 5.28 -21.35
N ILE A 146 -3.19 5.10 -21.68
CA ILE A 146 -2.59 3.77 -21.81
C ILE A 146 -2.62 3.04 -20.47
N TYR A 147 -2.25 3.68 -19.37
CA TYR A 147 -2.27 3.10 -18.04
C TYR A 147 -3.67 2.62 -17.64
N PHE A 148 -4.71 3.42 -17.88
CA PHE A 148 -6.09 3.05 -17.54
C PHE A 148 -6.65 1.92 -18.44
N CYS A 149 -6.13 1.71 -19.65
CA CYS A 149 -6.42 0.49 -20.41
C CYS A 149 -5.90 -0.77 -19.68
N GLY A 150 -4.79 -0.65 -18.95
CA GLY A 150 -4.18 -1.75 -18.18
C GLY A 150 -4.69 -1.90 -16.75
N VAL A 151 -5.47 -0.96 -16.22
CA VAL A 151 -5.87 -0.95 -14.80
C VAL A 151 -6.65 -2.21 -14.38
N PHE A 152 -7.38 -2.82 -15.29
CA PHE A 152 -8.05 -4.10 -15.08
C PHE A 152 -7.08 -5.18 -14.60
N PHE A 153 -5.95 -5.32 -15.27
CA PHE A 153 -4.94 -6.33 -14.94
C PHE A 153 -4.23 -6.01 -13.62
N SER A 154 -3.97 -4.73 -13.36
CA SER A 154 -3.41 -4.27 -12.09
C SER A 154 -4.33 -4.64 -10.92
N LEU A 155 -5.63 -4.38 -11.01
CA LEU A 155 -6.57 -4.70 -9.95
C LEU A 155 -6.76 -6.21 -9.77
N ILE A 156 -6.79 -7.00 -10.85
CA ILE A 156 -6.80 -8.47 -10.78
C ILE A 156 -5.56 -9.00 -10.06
N PHE A 157 -4.37 -8.47 -10.39
CA PHE A 157 -3.14 -8.84 -9.68
C PHE A 157 -3.20 -8.50 -8.19
N ASN A 158 -3.64 -7.28 -7.84
CA ASN A 158 -3.77 -6.85 -6.45
C ASN A 158 -4.78 -7.69 -5.68
N MET A 159 -5.96 -7.96 -6.27
CA MET A 159 -7.00 -8.82 -5.69
C MET A 159 -6.47 -10.24 -5.47
N GLY A 160 -5.93 -10.88 -6.49
CA GLY A 160 -5.41 -12.24 -6.40
C GLY A 160 -4.22 -12.36 -5.45
N SER A 161 -3.33 -11.37 -5.44
CA SER A 161 -2.24 -11.29 -4.45
C SER A 161 -2.77 -11.14 -3.02
N GLY A 162 -3.84 -10.34 -2.83
CA GLY A 162 -4.56 -10.22 -1.57
C GLY A 162 -5.14 -11.56 -1.11
N ILE A 163 -5.80 -12.29 -2.01
CA ILE A 163 -6.36 -13.63 -1.75
C ILE A 163 -5.26 -14.63 -1.37
N LEU A 164 -4.14 -14.67 -2.12
CA LEU A 164 -3.01 -15.55 -1.81
C LEU A 164 -2.43 -15.23 -0.42
N ARG A 165 -2.26 -13.94 -0.09
CA ARG A 165 -1.84 -13.53 1.26
C ARG A 165 -2.87 -13.93 2.32
N ALA A 166 -4.15 -13.77 2.05
CA ALA A 166 -5.23 -14.15 2.97
C ALA A 166 -5.20 -15.62 3.36
N VAL A 167 -4.80 -16.51 2.43
CA VAL A 167 -4.62 -17.94 2.70
C VAL A 167 -3.19 -18.31 3.15
N GLY A 168 -2.38 -17.33 3.50
CA GLY A 168 -1.04 -17.51 4.07
C GLY A 168 0.10 -17.66 3.06
N ASP A 169 -0.15 -17.48 1.77
CA ASP A 169 0.87 -17.56 0.72
C ASP A 169 1.39 -16.17 0.35
N SER A 170 2.39 -15.69 1.07
CA SER A 170 3.05 -14.41 0.79
C SER A 170 4.17 -14.51 -0.24
N LYS A 171 4.71 -15.73 -0.50
CA LYS A 171 5.87 -15.92 -1.36
C LYS A 171 5.54 -15.80 -2.85
N ARG A 172 4.42 -16.38 -3.30
CA ARG A 172 4.05 -16.36 -4.72
C ARG A 172 3.77 -14.96 -5.24
N PRO A 173 2.99 -14.10 -4.58
CA PRO A 173 2.86 -12.70 -5.00
C PRO A 173 4.19 -11.98 -5.15
N PHE A 174 5.14 -12.23 -4.25
CA PHE A 174 6.49 -11.67 -4.33
C PHE A 174 7.24 -12.14 -5.59
N TYR A 175 7.27 -13.45 -5.87
CA TYR A 175 7.93 -13.96 -7.08
C TYR A 175 7.29 -13.43 -8.37
N TYR A 176 5.96 -13.32 -8.41
CA TYR A 176 5.27 -12.75 -9.57
C TYR A 176 5.64 -11.29 -9.77
N LEU A 177 5.73 -10.51 -8.69
CA LEU A 177 6.19 -9.13 -8.75
C LEU A 177 7.62 -9.03 -9.29
N LEU A 178 8.55 -9.89 -8.84
CA LEU A 178 9.93 -9.90 -9.32
C LEU A 178 10.01 -10.16 -10.82
N VAL A 179 9.31 -11.18 -11.31
CA VAL A 179 9.28 -11.52 -12.74
C VAL A 179 8.73 -10.37 -13.56
N CYS A 180 7.67 -9.74 -13.08
CA CYS A 180 7.01 -8.66 -13.80
C CYS A 180 7.81 -7.36 -13.75
N ALA A 181 8.47 -7.05 -12.65
CA ALA A 181 9.38 -5.92 -12.55
C ALA A 181 10.59 -6.08 -13.50
N GLY A 182 11.16 -7.30 -13.57
CA GLY A 182 12.21 -7.59 -14.52
C GLY A 182 11.77 -7.43 -15.98
N LEU A 183 10.57 -7.94 -16.33
CA LEU A 183 9.99 -7.74 -17.66
C LEU A 183 9.73 -6.26 -17.95
N ASN A 184 9.20 -5.50 -17.00
CA ASN A 184 8.92 -4.09 -17.16
C ASN A 184 10.20 -3.30 -17.51
N ILE A 185 11.29 -3.50 -16.76
CA ILE A 185 12.57 -2.85 -17.03
C ILE A 185 13.09 -3.18 -18.44
N VAL A 186 13.00 -4.45 -18.85
CA VAL A 186 13.42 -4.87 -20.21
C VAL A 186 12.55 -4.20 -21.28
N LEU A 187 11.24 -4.16 -21.08
CA LEU A 187 10.31 -3.53 -22.03
C LEU A 187 10.47 -2.01 -22.07
N ASP A 188 10.72 -1.34 -20.93
CA ASP A 188 11.01 0.09 -20.89
C ASP A 188 12.23 0.41 -21.78
N LEU A 189 13.33 -0.31 -21.59
CA LEU A 189 14.53 -0.11 -22.39
C LEU A 189 14.27 -0.41 -23.88
N LEU A 190 13.52 -1.46 -24.19
CA LEU A 190 13.19 -1.83 -25.56
C LEU A 190 12.30 -0.78 -26.23
N PHE A 191 11.20 -0.37 -25.59
CA PHE A 191 10.25 0.56 -26.18
C PHE A 191 10.79 2.00 -26.25
N VAL A 192 11.56 2.40 -25.25
CA VAL A 192 12.12 3.75 -25.20
C VAL A 192 13.36 3.89 -26.08
N ILE A 193 14.30 2.91 -26.03
CA ILE A 193 15.59 3.03 -26.73
C ILE A 193 15.50 2.47 -28.15
N ALA A 194 14.91 1.26 -28.33
CA ALA A 194 14.93 0.61 -29.63
C ALA A 194 13.77 1.09 -30.55
N PHE A 195 12.60 1.37 -29.98
CA PHE A 195 11.41 1.79 -30.74
C PHE A 195 11.10 3.28 -30.65
N ASP A 196 11.83 4.06 -29.85
CA ASP A 196 11.67 5.51 -29.68
C ASP A 196 10.23 5.95 -29.35
N MET A 197 9.52 5.13 -28.56
CA MET A 197 8.11 5.36 -28.23
C MET A 197 7.89 6.40 -27.12
N GLY A 198 8.97 6.94 -26.54
CA GLY A 198 8.90 7.95 -25.49
C GLY A 198 8.00 7.56 -24.31
N VAL A 199 7.13 8.47 -23.86
CA VAL A 199 6.20 8.27 -22.74
C VAL A 199 5.23 7.10 -22.97
N ALA A 200 4.77 6.93 -24.23
CA ALA A 200 3.87 5.83 -24.57
C ALA A 200 4.54 4.45 -24.39
N GLY A 201 5.84 4.35 -24.67
CA GLY A 201 6.62 3.13 -24.48
C GLY A 201 6.63 2.67 -23.02
N VAL A 202 6.90 3.58 -22.10
CA VAL A 202 6.88 3.32 -20.65
C VAL A 202 5.48 2.89 -20.18
N ALA A 203 4.44 3.56 -20.67
CA ALA A 203 3.06 3.19 -20.32
C ALA A 203 2.71 1.77 -20.80
N TRP A 204 3.08 1.40 -22.03
CA TRP A 204 2.85 0.06 -22.57
C TRP A 204 3.69 -1.02 -21.87
N ALA A 205 4.94 -0.73 -21.51
CA ALA A 205 5.78 -1.64 -20.73
C ALA A 205 5.14 -1.96 -19.38
N THR A 206 4.61 -0.93 -18.70
CA THR A 206 3.86 -1.09 -17.45
C THR A 206 2.61 -1.96 -17.64
N VAL A 207 1.79 -1.68 -18.66
CA VAL A 207 0.56 -2.45 -18.94
C VAL A 207 0.88 -3.92 -19.25
N ILE A 208 1.84 -4.20 -20.11
CA ILE A 208 2.21 -5.57 -20.48
C ILE A 208 2.71 -6.35 -19.25
N SER A 209 3.51 -5.70 -18.40
CA SER A 209 3.97 -6.32 -17.15
C SER A 209 2.83 -6.59 -16.18
N GLN A 210 1.82 -5.71 -16.10
CA GLN A 210 0.61 -5.94 -15.31
C GLN A 210 -0.24 -7.08 -15.87
N VAL A 211 -0.33 -7.22 -17.21
CA VAL A 211 -1.00 -8.37 -17.85
C VAL A 211 -0.34 -9.67 -17.41
N LEU A 212 1.00 -9.75 -17.50
CA LEU A 212 1.74 -10.94 -17.06
C LEU A 212 1.49 -11.24 -15.58
N SER A 213 1.51 -10.22 -14.73
CA SER A 213 1.22 -10.36 -13.29
C SER A 213 -0.16 -10.96 -13.02
N ALA A 214 -1.19 -10.45 -13.70
CA ALA A 214 -2.56 -10.94 -13.59
C ALA A 214 -2.69 -12.39 -14.08
N VAL A 215 -2.06 -12.70 -15.21
CA VAL A 215 -2.05 -14.08 -15.78
C VAL A 215 -1.42 -15.07 -14.81
N LEU A 216 -0.27 -14.75 -14.23
CA LEU A 216 0.42 -15.63 -13.28
C LEU A 216 -0.45 -15.91 -12.03
N VAL A 217 -1.11 -14.88 -11.49
CA VAL A 217 -2.01 -15.03 -10.35
C VAL A 217 -3.23 -15.87 -10.73
N ILE A 218 -3.88 -15.59 -11.87
CA ILE A 218 -5.04 -16.36 -12.34
C ILE A 218 -4.68 -17.83 -12.56
N ILE A 219 -3.57 -18.13 -13.23
CA ILE A 219 -3.09 -19.51 -13.44
C ILE A 219 -2.92 -20.21 -12.08
N ARG A 220 -2.34 -19.54 -11.10
CA ARG A 220 -2.16 -20.12 -9.76
C ARG A 220 -3.49 -20.39 -9.07
N MET A 221 -4.42 -19.46 -9.13
CA MET A 221 -5.72 -19.58 -8.48
C MET A 221 -6.68 -20.53 -9.23
N SER A 222 -6.41 -20.84 -10.48
CA SER A 222 -7.20 -21.81 -11.27
C SER A 222 -6.81 -23.27 -11.05
N LYS A 223 -5.67 -23.52 -10.34
CA LYS A 223 -5.21 -24.89 -10.10
C LYS A 223 -6.20 -25.66 -9.23
N PRO A 224 -6.55 -26.92 -9.59
CA PRO A 224 -7.44 -27.76 -8.79
C PRO A 224 -6.83 -28.09 -7.42
N GLY A 225 -7.68 -28.45 -6.47
CA GLY A 225 -7.27 -28.92 -5.14
C GLY A 225 -7.12 -27.82 -4.09
N THR A 226 -7.58 -26.58 -4.36
CA THR A 226 -7.60 -25.51 -3.35
C THR A 226 -9.03 -24.95 -3.22
N ALA A 227 -9.45 -24.69 -1.99
CA ALA A 227 -10.79 -24.14 -1.72
C ALA A 227 -10.96 -22.69 -2.25
N TYR A 228 -9.86 -21.96 -2.45
CA TYR A 228 -9.84 -20.61 -3.07
C TYR A 228 -9.69 -20.65 -4.60
N ARG A 229 -10.00 -21.80 -5.22
CA ARG A 229 -9.92 -21.94 -6.67
C ARG A 229 -10.91 -21.01 -7.39
N ILE A 230 -10.41 -20.33 -8.42
CA ILE A 230 -11.28 -19.62 -9.37
C ILE A 230 -12.03 -20.63 -10.23
N ASP A 231 -13.34 -20.49 -10.25
CA ASP A 231 -14.20 -21.17 -11.21
C ASP A 231 -14.89 -20.09 -12.06
N PHE A 232 -14.44 -19.92 -13.29
CA PHE A 232 -14.96 -18.88 -14.20
C PHE A 232 -16.47 -18.99 -14.43
N ARG A 233 -17.06 -20.17 -14.21
CA ARG A 233 -18.52 -20.39 -14.32
C ARG A 233 -19.28 -19.92 -13.08
N LYS A 234 -18.57 -19.72 -11.97
CA LYS A 234 -19.12 -19.28 -10.66
C LYS A 234 -18.82 -17.82 -10.35
N ILE A 235 -18.16 -17.10 -11.26
CA ILE A 235 -17.93 -15.66 -11.09
C ILE A 235 -19.27 -14.94 -11.18
N ARG A 236 -19.79 -14.53 -10.03
CA ARG A 236 -21.05 -13.81 -9.90
C ARG A 236 -21.03 -12.92 -8.67
N PHE A 237 -21.91 -11.93 -8.64
CA PHE A 237 -22.15 -11.15 -7.44
C PHE A 237 -22.79 -12.04 -6.37
N ASP A 238 -22.26 -11.94 -5.15
CA ASP A 238 -22.77 -12.69 -3.99
C ASP A 238 -23.31 -11.68 -2.97
N GLU A 239 -24.62 -11.80 -2.67
CA GLU A 239 -25.33 -10.85 -1.80
C GLU A 239 -24.87 -10.90 -0.34
N GLU A 240 -24.26 -11.99 0.08
CA GLU A 240 -23.71 -12.13 1.44
C GLU A 240 -22.30 -11.54 1.56
N TYR A 241 -21.40 -11.88 0.63
CA TYR A 241 -19.99 -11.56 0.78
C TYR A 241 -19.59 -10.18 0.24
N ILE A 242 -20.21 -9.69 -0.84
CA ILE A 242 -19.87 -8.37 -1.38
C ILE A 242 -20.14 -7.25 -0.37
N PRO A 243 -21.31 -7.16 0.30
CA PRO A 243 -21.56 -6.14 1.30
C PRO A 243 -20.54 -6.21 2.48
N ARG A 244 -20.15 -7.42 2.90
CA ARG A 244 -19.15 -7.62 3.95
C ARG A 244 -17.79 -7.12 3.51
N MET A 245 -17.34 -7.39 2.28
CA MET A 245 -16.10 -6.90 1.70
C MET A 245 -16.10 -5.37 1.58
N LEU A 246 -17.20 -4.79 1.08
CA LEU A 246 -17.36 -3.35 0.95
C LEU A 246 -17.36 -2.63 2.31
N ARG A 247 -18.02 -3.21 3.31
CA ARG A 247 -18.04 -2.65 4.68
C ARG A 247 -16.65 -2.49 5.30
N VAL A 248 -15.70 -3.33 4.91
CA VAL A 248 -14.30 -3.25 5.35
C VAL A 248 -13.46 -2.46 4.36
N GLY A 249 -13.67 -2.68 3.07
CA GLY A 249 -12.83 -2.11 2.01
C GLY A 249 -13.07 -0.64 1.76
N ILE A 250 -14.33 -0.18 1.77
CA ILE A 250 -14.65 1.25 1.56
C ILE A 250 -13.99 2.14 2.62
N PRO A 251 -14.09 1.86 3.93
CA PRO A 251 -13.36 2.63 4.93
C PRO A 251 -11.85 2.64 4.69
N ALA A 252 -11.25 1.50 4.32
CA ALA A 252 -9.82 1.43 4.02
C ALA A 252 -9.43 2.28 2.81
N GLY A 253 -10.26 2.32 1.77
CA GLY A 253 -10.09 3.18 0.60
C GLY A 253 -10.15 4.66 0.97
N PHE A 254 -11.15 5.07 1.74
CA PHE A 254 -11.26 6.44 2.26
C PHE A 254 -10.05 6.81 3.12
N GLN A 255 -9.59 5.93 4.00
CA GLN A 255 -8.40 6.16 4.83
C GLN A 255 -7.17 6.46 3.97
N ASN A 256 -6.95 5.69 2.90
CA ASN A 256 -5.84 5.91 1.97
C ASN A 256 -5.95 7.27 1.26
N SER A 257 -7.13 7.63 0.77
CA SER A 257 -7.39 8.93 0.14
C SER A 257 -7.20 10.10 1.12
N MET A 258 -7.65 9.96 2.37
CA MET A 258 -7.46 10.97 3.41
C MET A 258 -5.98 11.21 3.73
N TYR A 259 -5.16 10.15 3.75
CA TYR A 259 -3.71 10.29 3.91
C TYR A 259 -3.08 11.05 2.74
N SER A 260 -3.49 10.73 1.50
CA SER A 260 -3.00 11.42 0.31
C SER A 260 -3.34 12.91 0.34
N VAL A 261 -4.59 13.27 0.64
CA VAL A 261 -5.03 14.66 0.78
C VAL A 261 -4.28 15.37 1.91
N SER A 262 -4.12 14.71 3.07
CA SER A 262 -3.35 15.27 4.19
C SER A 262 -1.91 15.59 3.81
N ASN A 263 -1.25 14.69 3.08
CA ASN A 263 0.12 14.91 2.62
C ASN A 263 0.22 16.05 1.59
N MET A 264 -0.80 16.22 0.72
CA MET A 264 -0.87 17.37 -0.19
C MET A 264 -0.98 18.69 0.57
N ILE A 265 -1.78 18.75 1.64
CA ILE A 265 -1.92 19.96 2.48
C ILE A 265 -0.61 20.27 3.21
N ILE A 266 0.09 19.26 3.73
CA ILE A 266 1.43 19.44 4.30
C ILE A 266 2.39 19.99 3.25
N GLN A 267 2.35 19.50 2.02
CA GLN A 267 3.21 19.97 0.93
C GLN A 267 3.00 21.47 0.64
N VAL A 268 1.76 21.96 0.78
CA VAL A 268 1.51 23.42 0.68
C VAL A 268 2.32 24.16 1.75
N GLY A 269 2.31 23.69 3.00
CA GLY A 269 3.13 24.28 4.07
C GLY A 269 4.63 24.19 3.78
N VAL A 270 5.12 23.06 3.25
CA VAL A 270 6.54 22.91 2.83
C VAL A 270 6.92 23.95 1.79
N ASN A 271 6.05 24.19 0.80
CA ASN A 271 6.32 25.11 -0.29
C ASN A 271 6.48 26.57 0.18
N THR A 272 5.87 26.95 1.32
CA THR A 272 6.04 28.30 1.88
C THR A 272 7.41 28.52 2.54
N LEU A 273 8.16 27.46 2.82
CA LEU A 273 9.46 27.52 3.50
C LEU A 273 10.66 27.67 2.53
N GLY A 274 10.41 27.79 1.22
CA GLY A 274 11.43 28.02 0.21
C GLY A 274 11.97 26.76 -0.46
N THR A 275 12.70 26.96 -1.57
CA THR A 275 13.13 25.90 -2.48
C THR A 275 14.07 24.87 -1.83
N ALA A 276 15.02 25.32 -0.99
CA ALA A 276 15.94 24.45 -0.29
C ALA A 276 15.19 23.48 0.65
N THR A 277 14.14 23.96 1.35
CA THR A 277 13.30 23.13 2.22
C THR A 277 12.47 22.14 1.41
N VAL A 278 11.92 22.53 0.26
CA VAL A 278 11.19 21.63 -0.64
C VAL A 278 12.10 20.51 -1.14
N ALA A 279 13.32 20.84 -1.57
CA ALA A 279 14.32 19.87 -1.99
C ALA A 279 14.69 18.90 -0.86
N ALA A 280 14.96 19.44 0.33
CA ALA A 280 15.29 18.66 1.53
C ALA A 280 14.15 17.72 1.97
N TRP A 281 12.91 18.21 1.92
CA TRP A 281 11.71 17.40 2.23
C TRP A 281 11.53 16.24 1.23
N SER A 282 11.70 16.51 -0.05
CA SER A 282 11.64 15.50 -1.11
C SER A 282 12.77 14.46 -0.96
N LEU A 283 13.95 14.90 -0.56
CA LEU A 283 15.10 14.04 -0.35
C LEU A 283 14.92 13.14 0.86
N SER A 284 14.47 13.66 2.01
CA SER A 284 14.15 12.85 3.18
C SER A 284 13.02 11.85 2.89
N GLY A 285 12.02 12.24 2.10
CA GLY A 285 10.93 11.39 1.67
C GLY A 285 11.37 10.13 0.91
N LYS A 286 12.52 10.16 0.22
CA LYS A 286 13.07 8.96 -0.43
C LYS A 286 13.53 7.90 0.59
N LEU A 287 14.17 8.31 1.68
CA LEU A 287 14.54 7.40 2.77
C LEU A 287 13.30 6.92 3.53
N ASP A 288 12.37 7.82 3.81
CA ASP A 288 11.10 7.50 4.44
C ASP A 288 10.32 6.42 3.67
N GLY A 289 10.37 6.43 2.35
CA GLY A 289 9.70 5.46 1.48
C GLY A 289 10.04 4.00 1.82
N PHE A 290 11.29 3.72 2.21
CA PHE A 290 11.70 2.38 2.65
C PHE A 290 11.08 2.00 3.99
N TYR A 291 11.01 2.95 4.94
CA TYR A 291 10.33 2.72 6.21
C TYR A 291 8.83 2.43 5.99
N TRP A 292 8.14 3.28 5.22
CA TRP A 292 6.73 3.12 4.93
C TRP A 292 6.41 1.79 4.24
N SER A 293 7.22 1.39 3.27
CA SER A 293 7.07 0.10 2.59
C SER A 293 7.19 -1.07 3.57
N THR A 294 8.14 -0.99 4.48
CA THR A 294 8.41 -2.05 5.46
C THR A 294 7.31 -2.15 6.51
N ILE A 295 6.86 -1.02 7.07
CA ILE A 295 5.84 -1.04 8.12
C ILE A 295 4.45 -1.38 7.58
N ASN A 296 4.11 -0.99 6.35
CA ASN A 296 2.88 -1.42 5.67
C ASN A 296 2.87 -2.95 5.43
N ALA A 297 4.02 -3.53 5.11
CA ALA A 297 4.16 -4.98 5.02
C ALA A 297 3.92 -5.67 6.38
N ALA A 298 4.38 -5.07 7.49
CA ALA A 298 4.12 -5.55 8.85
C ALA A 298 2.62 -5.50 9.18
N GLY A 299 1.95 -4.38 8.87
CA GLY A 299 0.50 -4.25 9.01
C GLY A 299 -0.27 -5.31 8.22
N THR A 300 0.14 -5.58 6.98
CA THR A 300 -0.44 -6.63 6.13
C THR A 300 -0.24 -8.03 6.73
N ALA A 301 0.93 -8.31 7.29
CA ALA A 301 1.23 -9.59 7.92
C ALA A 301 0.36 -9.81 9.17
N VAL A 302 0.26 -8.80 10.04
CA VAL A 302 -0.60 -8.86 11.23
C VAL A 302 -2.06 -9.00 10.83
N MET A 303 -2.54 -8.21 9.86
CA MET A 303 -3.91 -8.26 9.36
C MET A 303 -4.29 -9.66 8.84
N SER A 304 -3.43 -10.29 8.06
CA SER A 304 -3.66 -11.64 7.54
C SER A 304 -3.65 -12.70 8.65
N PHE A 305 -2.70 -12.58 9.59
CA PHE A 305 -2.61 -13.46 10.75
C PHE A 305 -3.85 -13.35 11.64
N VAL A 306 -4.27 -12.13 11.95
CA VAL A 306 -5.46 -11.86 12.76
C VAL A 306 -6.71 -12.33 12.04
N GLY A 307 -6.86 -12.07 10.73
CA GLY A 307 -8.02 -12.51 9.96
C GLY A 307 -8.23 -14.02 10.04
N GLN A 308 -7.18 -14.83 9.82
CA GLN A 308 -7.28 -16.28 9.93
C GLN A 308 -7.62 -16.75 11.36
N ASN A 309 -6.96 -16.16 12.38
CA ASN A 309 -7.21 -16.56 13.76
C ASN A 309 -8.57 -16.08 14.28
N TYR A 310 -9.09 -14.96 13.77
CA TYR A 310 -10.44 -14.48 14.06
C TYR A 310 -11.49 -15.44 13.51
N GLY A 311 -11.37 -15.85 12.25
CA GLY A 311 -12.23 -16.88 11.66
C GLY A 311 -12.17 -18.22 12.40
N ALA A 312 -10.98 -18.60 12.88
CA ALA A 312 -10.78 -19.80 13.69
C ALA A 312 -11.23 -19.64 15.16
N ARG A 313 -11.74 -18.48 15.57
CA ARG A 313 -12.13 -18.13 16.95
C ARG A 313 -10.98 -18.26 17.97
N LYS A 314 -9.73 -18.13 17.54
CA LYS A 314 -8.53 -18.23 18.39
C LYS A 314 -8.11 -16.86 18.94
N TYR A 315 -8.95 -16.24 19.75
CA TYR A 315 -8.79 -14.86 20.22
C TYR A 315 -7.53 -14.66 21.09
N ASP A 316 -7.15 -15.64 21.91
CA ASP A 316 -5.93 -15.53 22.73
C ASP A 316 -4.68 -15.52 21.87
N ARG A 317 -4.70 -16.30 20.76
CA ARG A 317 -3.62 -16.28 19.78
C ARG A 317 -3.53 -14.95 19.05
N ILE A 318 -4.65 -14.23 18.85
CA ILE A 318 -4.64 -12.87 18.33
C ILE A 318 -3.95 -11.91 19.31
N LYS A 319 -4.32 -11.95 20.61
CA LYS A 319 -3.68 -11.11 21.64
C LYS A 319 -2.18 -11.35 21.73
N GLU A 320 -1.76 -12.62 21.67
CA GLU A 320 -0.36 -13.01 21.67
C GLU A 320 0.36 -12.51 20.42
N CYS A 321 -0.27 -12.60 19.23
CA CYS A 321 0.27 -12.06 17.98
C CYS A 321 0.47 -10.56 18.05
N VAL A 322 -0.48 -9.81 18.59
CA VAL A 322 -0.36 -8.36 18.79
C VAL A 322 0.82 -8.03 19.69
N LYS A 323 0.93 -8.70 20.84
CA LYS A 323 2.05 -8.49 21.77
C LYS A 323 3.41 -8.78 21.11
N LYS A 324 3.55 -9.95 20.47
CA LYS A 324 4.78 -10.35 19.78
C LYS A 324 5.06 -9.47 18.56
N GLY A 325 4.02 -9.13 17.79
CA GLY A 325 4.12 -8.23 16.65
C GLY A 325 4.60 -6.82 17.04
N LEU A 326 4.06 -6.26 18.11
CA LEU A 326 4.53 -4.97 18.64
C LEU A 326 6.02 -5.04 19.01
N ILE A 327 6.45 -6.09 19.72
CA ILE A 327 7.87 -6.25 20.09
C ILE A 327 8.74 -6.32 18.83
N ILE A 328 8.41 -7.20 17.87
CA ILE A 328 9.22 -7.43 16.66
C ILE A 328 9.31 -6.14 15.83
N PHE A 329 8.17 -5.55 15.48
CA PHE A 329 8.13 -4.45 14.54
C PHE A 329 8.55 -3.11 15.16
N CYS A 330 8.32 -2.90 16.46
CA CYS A 330 8.90 -1.74 17.15
C CYS A 330 10.42 -1.87 17.28
N THR A 331 10.96 -3.06 17.60
CA THR A 331 12.42 -3.29 17.60
C THR A 331 13.02 -3.05 16.20
N MET A 332 12.37 -3.58 15.15
CA MET A 332 12.78 -3.34 13.77
C MET A 332 12.77 -1.85 13.44
N THR A 333 11.75 -1.12 13.86
CA THR A 333 11.65 0.35 13.67
C THR A 333 12.78 1.08 14.40
N VAL A 334 13.10 0.70 15.64
CA VAL A 334 14.22 1.30 16.37
C VAL A 334 15.55 1.03 15.66
N CYS A 335 15.79 -0.21 15.21
CA CYS A 335 16.99 -0.53 14.43
C CYS A 335 17.08 0.29 13.14
N PHE A 336 15.99 0.40 12.40
CA PHE A 336 15.91 1.23 11.21
C PHE A 336 16.17 2.71 11.52
N SER A 337 15.58 3.23 12.59
CA SER A 337 15.79 4.60 13.05
C SER A 337 17.25 4.88 13.38
N VAL A 338 17.92 3.98 14.11
CA VAL A 338 19.34 4.12 14.41
C VAL A 338 20.19 4.12 13.13
N ILE A 339 19.91 3.22 12.19
CA ILE A 339 20.63 3.16 10.90
C ILE A 339 20.47 4.49 10.16
N ILE A 340 19.24 5.01 10.01
CA ILE A 340 19.00 6.28 9.31
C ILE A 340 19.68 7.46 10.01
N LEU A 341 19.67 7.52 11.33
CA LEU A 341 20.33 8.62 12.06
C LEU A 341 21.85 8.56 11.94
N VAL A 342 22.44 7.36 11.86
CA VAL A 342 23.91 7.20 11.71
C VAL A 342 24.35 7.46 10.27
N VAL A 343 23.64 6.88 9.29
CA VAL A 343 24.05 6.88 7.87
C VAL A 343 23.45 8.06 7.10
N GLY A 344 22.39 8.70 7.60
CA GLY A 344 21.57 9.67 6.86
C GLY A 344 22.36 10.83 6.25
N ARG A 345 23.34 11.40 6.99
CA ARG A 345 24.18 12.48 6.44
C ARG A 345 24.96 12.02 5.21
N SER A 346 25.62 10.86 5.30
CA SER A 346 26.37 10.30 4.18
C SER A 346 25.47 9.88 3.03
N ALA A 347 24.28 9.38 3.34
CA ALA A 347 23.29 9.03 2.32
C ALA A 347 22.80 10.27 1.55
N PHE A 348 22.53 11.39 2.22
CA PHE A 348 22.11 12.62 1.55
C PHE A 348 23.21 13.23 0.69
N ALA A 349 24.48 13.15 1.09
CA ALA A 349 25.63 13.59 0.29
C ALA A 349 25.76 12.82 -1.04
N MET A 350 25.20 11.60 -1.16
CA MET A 350 25.17 10.86 -2.44
C MET A 350 24.14 11.40 -3.42
N PHE A 351 23.16 12.19 -2.99
CA PHE A 351 22.07 12.68 -3.83
C PHE A 351 22.23 14.14 -4.26
N THR A 352 22.94 14.95 -3.49
CA THR A 352 23.12 16.38 -3.77
C THR A 352 24.42 16.89 -3.13
N ASP A 353 25.09 17.83 -3.81
CA ASP A 353 26.26 18.54 -3.27
C ASP A 353 25.87 19.80 -2.48
N ASP A 354 24.60 20.20 -2.49
CA ASP A 354 24.10 21.35 -1.74
C ASP A 354 24.06 21.05 -0.25
N VAL A 355 25.00 21.64 0.49
CA VAL A 355 25.21 21.44 1.93
C VAL A 355 23.97 21.90 2.74
N GLU A 356 23.28 22.95 2.29
CA GLU A 356 22.08 23.43 2.98
C GLU A 356 20.93 22.45 2.83
N VAL A 357 20.71 21.90 1.63
CA VAL A 357 19.70 20.85 1.39
C VAL A 357 20.02 19.59 2.20
N GLN A 358 21.28 19.15 2.25
CA GLN A 358 21.72 18.02 3.08
C GLN A 358 21.42 18.25 4.56
N ARG A 359 21.76 19.45 5.07
CA ARG A 359 21.52 19.86 6.46
C ARG A 359 20.05 19.82 6.82
N LEU A 360 19.20 20.46 5.99
CA LEU A 360 17.75 20.50 6.18
C LEU A 360 17.12 19.10 6.08
N ALA A 361 17.53 18.26 5.13
CA ALA A 361 17.05 16.90 4.99
C ALA A 361 17.36 16.03 6.22
N TYR A 362 18.58 16.16 6.74
CA TYR A 362 18.97 15.49 7.98
C TYR A 362 18.19 16.01 9.18
N GLN A 363 17.91 17.31 9.23
CA GLN A 363 17.09 17.91 10.28
C GLN A 363 15.63 17.38 10.25
N VAL A 364 15.05 17.19 9.07
CA VAL A 364 13.75 16.50 8.92
C VAL A 364 13.81 15.09 9.52
N CYS A 365 14.86 14.33 9.21
CA CYS A 365 15.04 12.99 9.78
C CYS A 365 15.14 13.02 11.30
N LEU A 366 15.83 14.00 11.89
CA LEU A 366 15.91 14.14 13.36
C LEU A 366 14.55 14.35 14.01
N TYR A 367 13.59 14.97 13.31
CA TYR A 367 12.24 15.20 13.83
C TYR A 367 11.32 13.99 13.67
N PHE A 368 11.47 13.17 12.63
CA PHE A 368 10.55 12.07 12.33
C PHE A 368 11.05 10.71 12.81
N VAL A 369 12.30 10.40 12.56
CA VAL A 369 12.85 9.06 12.74
C VAL A 369 12.74 8.55 14.18
N PRO A 370 13.05 9.36 15.23
CA PRO A 370 12.89 8.91 16.61
C PRO A 370 11.47 8.55 17.02
N VAL A 371 10.49 9.14 16.34
CA VAL A 371 9.05 8.98 16.67
C VAL A 371 8.31 8.01 15.74
N TYR A 372 8.97 7.36 14.80
CA TYR A 372 8.39 6.31 13.95
C TYR A 372 7.78 5.16 14.74
N ILE A 373 8.25 4.93 15.95
CA ILE A 373 7.69 3.91 16.85
C ILE A 373 6.19 4.13 17.11
N LEU A 374 5.73 5.39 17.18
CA LEU A 374 4.31 5.72 17.34
C LEU A 374 3.50 5.22 16.15
N TRP A 375 4.04 5.40 14.93
CA TRP A 375 3.39 4.90 13.74
C TRP A 375 3.40 3.37 13.67
N SER A 376 4.48 2.72 14.07
CA SER A 376 4.53 1.26 14.12
C SER A 376 3.43 0.68 15.01
N VAL A 377 3.21 1.28 16.18
CA VAL A 377 2.10 0.89 17.06
C VAL A 377 0.75 1.10 16.37
N ASN A 378 0.56 2.26 15.72
CA ASN A 378 -0.67 2.56 14.97
C ASN A 378 -0.95 1.52 13.90
N GLU A 379 0.05 1.14 13.10
CA GLU A 379 -0.12 0.19 11.99
C GLU A 379 -0.44 -1.22 12.50
N ILE A 380 0.23 -1.69 13.55
CA ILE A 380 -0.02 -3.01 14.12
C ILE A 380 -1.43 -3.10 14.75
N ILE A 381 -1.83 -2.09 15.53
CA ILE A 381 -3.16 -2.07 16.15
C ILE A 381 -4.26 -1.90 15.09
N SER A 382 -4.08 -0.99 14.12
CA SER A 382 -5.01 -0.81 13.02
C SER A 382 -5.13 -2.07 12.16
N GLY A 383 -4.01 -2.72 11.82
CA GLY A 383 -3.99 -4.00 11.11
C GLY A 383 -4.72 -5.10 11.87
N THR A 384 -4.59 -5.14 13.19
CA THR A 384 -5.34 -6.07 14.06
C THR A 384 -6.84 -5.83 14.00
N LEU A 385 -7.29 -4.60 14.18
CA LEU A 385 -8.70 -4.24 14.15
C LEU A 385 -9.32 -4.52 12.77
N ARG A 386 -8.62 -4.16 11.70
CA ARG A 386 -9.05 -4.46 10.32
C ARG A 386 -9.12 -5.97 10.07
N GLY A 387 -8.12 -6.73 10.48
CA GLY A 387 -8.11 -8.20 10.37
C GLY A 387 -9.29 -8.88 11.07
N ALA A 388 -9.76 -8.31 12.19
CA ALA A 388 -10.97 -8.73 12.89
C ALA A 388 -12.27 -8.23 12.23
N GLY A 389 -12.19 -7.46 11.14
CA GLY A 389 -13.37 -6.88 10.45
C GLY A 389 -13.85 -5.55 11.03
N ASP A 390 -13.16 -4.98 12.02
CA ASP A 390 -13.47 -3.66 12.56
C ASP A 390 -12.68 -2.59 11.79
N ALA A 391 -13.21 -2.13 10.66
CA ALA A 391 -12.54 -1.15 9.80
C ALA A 391 -13.07 0.27 10.00
N ILE A 392 -14.36 0.46 10.26
CA ILE A 392 -15.02 1.78 10.28
C ILE A 392 -14.44 2.66 11.39
N ILE A 393 -14.39 2.15 12.64
CA ILE A 393 -13.95 2.93 13.78
C ILE A 393 -12.45 3.28 13.70
N PRO A 394 -11.54 2.33 13.39
CA PRO A 394 -10.14 2.68 13.15
C PRO A 394 -9.95 3.71 12.03
N THR A 395 -10.70 3.60 10.93
CA THR A 395 -10.67 4.61 9.86
C THR A 395 -11.09 5.99 10.35
N ALA A 396 -12.17 6.09 11.14
CA ALA A 396 -12.62 7.36 11.72
C ALA A 396 -11.56 7.96 12.66
N ILE A 397 -10.94 7.12 13.52
CA ILE A 397 -9.85 7.55 14.42
C ILE A 397 -8.65 8.06 13.62
N CYS A 398 -8.21 7.32 12.59
CA CYS A 398 -7.11 7.75 11.73
C CYS A 398 -7.47 9.01 10.93
N GLY A 399 -8.71 9.09 10.44
CA GLY A 399 -9.20 10.26 9.72
C GLY A 399 -9.18 11.53 10.57
N ALA A 400 -9.73 11.46 11.78
CA ALA A 400 -9.74 12.60 12.71
C ALA A 400 -8.33 12.91 13.24
N GLY A 401 -7.59 11.89 13.69
CA GLY A 401 -6.30 12.08 14.37
C GLY A 401 -5.15 12.43 13.42
N ILE A 402 -5.20 12.01 12.15
CA ILE A 402 -4.16 12.32 11.18
C ILE A 402 -4.64 13.40 10.21
N ALA A 403 -5.63 13.09 9.37
CA ALA A 403 -6.02 14.02 8.31
C ALA A 403 -6.66 15.29 8.89
N GLY A 404 -7.67 15.15 9.76
CA GLY A 404 -8.34 16.28 10.37
C GLY A 404 -7.38 17.16 11.19
N PHE A 405 -6.59 16.53 12.06
CA PHE A 405 -5.63 17.25 12.91
C PHE A 405 -4.58 18.00 12.07
N ARG A 406 -4.01 17.38 11.03
CA ARG A 406 -2.98 18.04 10.20
C ARG A 406 -3.53 19.20 9.39
N VAL A 407 -4.78 19.11 8.92
CA VAL A 407 -5.46 20.23 8.25
C VAL A 407 -5.61 21.40 9.21
N ILE A 408 -6.11 21.16 10.43
CA ILE A 408 -6.24 22.17 11.47
C ILE A 408 -4.87 22.76 11.81
N TRP A 409 -3.85 21.90 11.96
CA TRP A 409 -2.50 22.34 12.27
C TRP A 409 -1.93 23.29 11.20
N ILE A 410 -2.01 22.92 9.94
CA ILE A 410 -1.45 23.73 8.84
C ILE A 410 -2.18 25.05 8.70
N ILE A 411 -3.50 25.08 8.88
CA ILE A 411 -4.28 26.32 8.70
C ILE A 411 -4.15 27.26 9.90
N PHE A 412 -4.20 26.75 11.13
CA PHE A 412 -4.35 27.59 12.32
C PHE A 412 -3.09 27.66 13.19
N ILE A 413 -2.24 26.64 13.21
CA ILE A 413 -1.11 26.55 14.15
C ILE A 413 0.22 26.82 13.45
N PHE A 414 0.43 26.23 12.29
CA PHE A 414 1.68 26.39 11.52
C PHE A 414 2.05 27.86 11.21
N PRO A 415 1.10 28.78 10.89
CA PRO A 415 1.43 30.18 10.65
C PRO A 415 2.13 30.89 11.81
N PHE A 416 1.93 30.43 13.06
CA PHE A 416 2.62 31.01 14.23
C PHE A 416 4.08 30.56 14.34
N PHE A 417 4.43 29.41 13.78
CA PHE A 417 5.79 28.90 13.78
C PHE A 417 6.59 29.33 12.54
N GLY A 418 6.02 29.19 11.35
CA GLY A 418 6.60 29.57 10.08
C GLY A 418 7.95 28.93 9.76
N ASN A 419 8.25 27.77 10.31
CA ASN A 419 9.53 27.10 10.16
C ASN A 419 9.39 25.55 10.04
N LEU A 420 10.50 24.89 9.68
CA LEU A 420 10.54 23.45 9.45
C LEU A 420 10.15 22.63 10.70
N LEU A 421 10.50 23.10 11.91
CA LEU A 421 10.12 22.44 13.15
C LEU A 421 8.60 22.48 13.34
N GLY A 422 7.99 23.66 13.19
CA GLY A 422 6.54 23.84 13.32
C GLY A 422 5.75 23.00 12.31
N LEU A 423 6.29 22.79 11.12
CA LEU A 423 5.71 21.86 10.14
C LEU A 423 5.86 20.41 10.57
N SER A 424 7.06 20.02 11.01
CA SER A 424 7.40 18.64 11.30
C SER A 424 6.72 18.08 12.54
N ILE A 425 6.52 18.91 13.57
CA ILE A 425 5.97 18.46 14.86
C ILE A 425 4.50 18.03 14.78
N CYS A 426 3.79 18.38 13.74
CA CYS A 426 2.41 17.93 13.53
C CYS A 426 2.33 16.39 13.34
N TYR A 427 3.39 15.76 12.81
CA TYR A 427 3.42 14.31 12.59
C TYR A 427 3.43 13.51 13.89
N PRO A 428 4.42 13.69 14.80
CA PRO A 428 4.42 12.97 16.08
C PRO A 428 3.15 13.21 16.90
N ILE A 429 2.61 14.43 16.91
CA ILE A 429 1.38 14.72 17.65
C ILE A 429 0.20 13.97 17.03
N SER A 430 0.02 14.05 15.70
CA SER A 430 -1.05 13.34 15.01
C SER A 430 -0.96 11.82 15.20
N TRP A 431 0.24 11.26 15.20
CA TRP A 431 0.46 9.84 15.44
C TRP A 431 0.17 9.44 16.88
N ALA A 432 0.54 10.27 17.86
CA ALA A 432 0.26 10.01 19.26
C ALA A 432 -1.25 10.06 19.56
N ILE A 433 -1.97 11.05 19.05
CA ILE A 433 -3.44 11.15 19.19
C ILE A 433 -4.10 9.91 18.59
N THR A 434 -3.71 9.52 17.38
CA THR A 434 -4.23 8.34 16.71
C THR A 434 -3.93 7.08 17.49
N MET A 435 -2.71 6.95 18.02
CA MET A 435 -2.27 5.79 18.82
C MET A 435 -3.15 5.62 20.06
N VAL A 436 -3.41 6.70 20.78
CA VAL A 436 -4.28 6.67 21.97
C VAL A 436 -5.69 6.19 21.60
N GLY A 437 -6.26 6.73 20.52
CA GLY A 437 -7.58 6.33 20.03
C GLY A 437 -7.64 4.86 19.61
N LEU A 438 -6.64 4.38 18.88
CA LEU A 438 -6.57 2.99 18.43
C LEU A 438 -6.36 2.02 19.60
N ILE A 439 -5.50 2.35 20.56
CA ILE A 439 -5.28 1.54 21.77
C ILE A 439 -6.56 1.50 22.62
N TRP A 440 -7.24 2.64 22.77
CA TRP A 440 -8.53 2.69 23.46
C TRP A 440 -9.56 1.75 22.81
N ARG A 441 -9.67 1.81 21.47
CA ARG A 441 -10.57 0.89 20.72
C ARG A 441 -10.19 -0.57 20.91
N TYR A 442 -8.89 -0.89 20.82
CA TYR A 442 -8.36 -2.24 21.00
C TYR A 442 -8.64 -2.79 22.39
N LYS A 443 -8.30 -2.01 23.45
CA LYS A 443 -8.52 -2.41 24.86
C LYS A 443 -10.00 -2.55 25.21
N GLY A 444 -10.87 -1.79 24.57
CA GLY A 444 -12.32 -1.85 24.79
C GLY A 444 -12.97 -3.18 24.36
N GLY A 445 -12.25 -4.06 23.65
CA GLY A 445 -12.65 -5.44 23.36
C GLY A 445 -13.86 -5.60 22.42
N LYS A 446 -14.55 -4.53 22.05
CA LYS A 446 -15.78 -4.56 21.23
C LYS A 446 -15.55 -5.12 19.81
N TRP A 447 -14.29 -5.18 19.35
CA TRP A 447 -13.92 -5.77 18.07
C TRP A 447 -13.94 -7.31 18.10
N LEU A 448 -13.93 -7.95 19.29
CA LEU A 448 -14.02 -9.40 19.47
C LEU A 448 -15.46 -9.94 19.31
N ASN A 449 -16.47 -9.10 19.52
CA ASN A 449 -17.88 -9.49 19.60
C ASN A 449 -18.71 -9.04 18.39
N LYS A 450 -18.09 -8.84 17.23
CA LYS A 450 -18.83 -8.56 16.00
C LYS A 450 -19.19 -9.88 15.32
N GLU A 451 -20.40 -10.40 15.64
CA GLU A 451 -21.08 -11.41 14.82
C GLU A 451 -21.54 -10.82 13.49
#